data_7f5cc37d40dbbfbdfd2e2a2ca7b27785
#
_entry.id   7f5cc37d40dbbfbdfd2e2a2ca7b27785
#
_cell.length_a   1.000
_cell.length_b   1.000
_cell.length_c   1.000
_cell.angle_alpha   90.00
_cell.angle_beta   90.00
_cell.angle_gamma   90.00
#
_symmetry.space_group_name_H-M   'P 1'
#
loop_
_entity.id
_entity.type
_entity.pdbx_description
1 polymer ?
#
loop_
_entity_poly.entity_id
_entity_poly.type
_entity_poly.pdbx_seq_one_letter_code
_entity_poly.pdbx_strand_id
1 'polypeptide(L)'
;MPKMNICEIFYSLQGESTFAGMPCIFTRLSGCNLDCSWCDTRYADTQYQSMTFDQILNQIKNYPCNLVEITGGEPLHQKDTPLLISMLLDKNYQVLLETNGSKNIKKIHSDCIKIIDIKCPSSNESDSFLFENLEYLTKDDELKFVIADRQDYEFAKSIIENRLTLVSQTKIHLSPVFSQITPEVLAKWIIEDNLRARLSLQQHKIIWDPDTQGV
;
A
#
# COMPACT_ATOMS: atom_id res chain seq x y z
N MET A 1 21.55 -4.81 -18.29
CA MET A 1 20.97 -4.02 -17.20
C MET A 1 19.82 -4.82 -16.58
N PRO A 2 19.62 -4.79 -15.28
CA PRO A 2 18.49 -5.45 -14.67
C PRO A 2 17.18 -4.87 -15.23
N LYS A 3 16.15 -5.70 -15.32
CA LYS A 3 14.83 -5.33 -15.80
C LYS A 3 13.79 -5.66 -14.74
N MET A 4 12.73 -4.87 -14.71
CA MET A 4 11.57 -5.10 -13.85
C MET A 4 10.32 -5.27 -14.69
N ASN A 5 9.39 -6.08 -14.19
CA ASN A 5 8.09 -6.25 -14.80
C ASN A 5 7.14 -5.18 -14.27
N ILE A 6 6.82 -4.22 -15.12
CA ILE A 6 5.95 -3.08 -14.80
C ILE A 6 4.60 -3.32 -15.42
N CYS A 7 3.54 -3.33 -14.60
CA CYS A 7 2.17 -3.40 -15.08
C CYS A 7 1.78 -2.07 -15.72
N GLU A 8 1.94 -0.98 -14.98
CA GLU A 8 1.60 0.37 -15.45
C GLU A 8 2.41 1.46 -14.72
N ILE A 9 2.60 2.61 -15.38
CA ILE A 9 3.09 3.84 -14.76
C ILE A 9 2.14 4.95 -15.17
N PHE A 10 1.47 5.58 -14.19
CA PHE A 10 0.45 6.60 -14.43
C PHE A 10 0.51 7.72 -13.39
N TYR A 11 -0.15 8.84 -13.67
CA TYR A 11 -0.21 10.01 -12.81
C TYR A 11 -1.65 10.28 -12.41
N SER A 12 -1.91 10.26 -11.11
CA SER A 12 -3.24 10.45 -10.55
C SER A 12 -3.18 11.08 -9.16
N LEU A 13 -4.26 10.98 -8.40
CA LEU A 13 -4.30 11.33 -6.98
C LEU A 13 -4.04 10.10 -6.12
N GLN A 14 -3.19 10.24 -5.09
CA GLN A 14 -3.12 9.22 -4.05
C GLN A 14 -4.47 9.15 -3.33
N GLY A 15 -5.11 7.99 -3.37
CA GLY A 15 -6.47 7.79 -2.84
C GLY A 15 -6.51 7.36 -1.38
N GLU A 16 -5.35 7.05 -0.78
CA GLU A 16 -5.23 6.42 0.54
C GLU A 16 -4.11 7.06 1.37
N SER A 17 -3.82 6.51 2.56
CA SER A 17 -2.72 6.93 3.44
C SER A 17 -2.85 8.36 3.98
N THR A 18 -1.78 8.88 4.57
CA THR A 18 -1.72 10.31 4.94
C THR A 18 -1.46 11.23 3.74
N PHE A 19 -1.22 10.65 2.57
CA PHE A 19 -1.02 11.36 1.31
C PHE A 19 -2.30 11.49 0.46
N ALA A 20 -3.44 11.01 0.96
CA ALA A 20 -4.72 11.05 0.26
C ALA A 20 -5.04 12.46 -0.27
N GLY A 21 -5.40 12.55 -1.56
CA GLY A 21 -5.70 13.79 -2.27
C GLY A 21 -4.48 14.47 -2.90
N MET A 22 -3.26 13.98 -2.68
CA MET A 22 -2.06 14.54 -3.31
C MET A 22 -1.83 13.96 -4.71
N PRO A 23 -1.41 14.77 -5.69
CA PRO A 23 -0.92 14.26 -6.97
C PRO A 23 0.25 13.29 -6.76
N CYS A 24 0.20 12.12 -7.42
CA CYS A 24 1.17 11.05 -7.24
C CYS A 24 1.42 10.31 -8.56
N ILE A 25 2.65 9.90 -8.79
CA ILE A 25 3.03 9.00 -9.88
C ILE A 25 3.04 7.57 -9.33
N PHE A 26 2.16 6.74 -9.86
CA PHE A 26 2.11 5.34 -9.49
C PHE A 26 2.99 4.52 -10.42
N THR A 27 3.83 3.68 -9.85
CA THR A 27 4.59 2.67 -10.56
C THR A 27 4.14 1.31 -10.04
N ARG A 28 3.21 0.69 -10.77
CA ARG A 28 2.65 -0.61 -10.40
C ARG A 28 3.48 -1.73 -10.98
N LEU A 29 4.09 -2.51 -10.10
CA LEU A 29 4.87 -3.70 -10.45
C LEU A 29 3.93 -4.89 -10.66
N SER A 30 4.30 -5.79 -11.57
CA SER A 30 3.57 -7.03 -11.81
C SER A 30 4.02 -8.14 -10.89
N GLY A 31 3.07 -9.03 -10.56
CA GLY A 31 3.26 -10.22 -9.76
C GLY A 31 2.99 -10.01 -8.28
N CYS A 32 2.31 -10.97 -7.68
CA CYS A 32 2.05 -11.04 -6.23
C CYS A 32 2.40 -12.43 -5.72
N ASN A 33 2.72 -12.53 -4.44
CA ASN A 33 2.93 -13.80 -3.74
C ASN A 33 1.73 -14.20 -2.85
N LEU A 34 0.66 -13.41 -2.85
CA LEU A 34 -0.60 -13.66 -2.15
C LEU A 34 -1.74 -13.79 -3.16
N ASP A 35 -2.86 -14.42 -2.75
CA ASP A 35 -4.07 -14.57 -3.55
C ASP A 35 -5.31 -14.14 -2.74
N CYS A 36 -5.35 -12.85 -2.40
CA CYS A 36 -6.43 -12.28 -1.58
C CYS A 36 -7.80 -12.43 -2.26
N SER A 37 -8.82 -12.86 -1.51
CA SER A 37 -10.17 -13.13 -2.01
C SER A 37 -10.84 -11.92 -2.70
N TRP A 38 -10.60 -10.71 -2.18
CA TRP A 38 -11.17 -9.44 -2.64
C TRP A 38 -10.14 -8.51 -3.33
N CYS A 39 -9.06 -9.10 -3.90
CA CYS A 39 -8.06 -8.32 -4.62
C CYS A 39 -8.67 -7.58 -5.81
N ASP A 40 -8.52 -6.27 -5.87
CA ASP A 40 -9.02 -5.39 -6.94
C ASP A 40 -8.00 -5.16 -8.07
N THR A 41 -6.78 -5.71 -7.93
CA THR A 41 -5.66 -5.49 -8.85
C THR A 41 -5.13 -6.79 -9.46
N ARG A 42 -5.95 -7.84 -9.57
CA ARG A 42 -5.55 -9.15 -10.14
C ARG A 42 -4.95 -9.05 -11.54
N TYR A 43 -5.31 -8.03 -12.32
CA TYR A 43 -4.74 -7.80 -13.65
C TYR A 43 -3.22 -7.57 -13.61
N ALA A 44 -2.70 -7.06 -12.50
CA ALA A 44 -1.26 -6.83 -12.32
C ALA A 44 -0.44 -8.13 -12.26
N ASP A 45 -1.05 -9.29 -12.06
CA ASP A 45 -0.33 -10.56 -12.03
C ASP A 45 0.08 -11.03 -13.44
N THR A 46 -0.67 -10.63 -14.46
CA THR A 46 -0.52 -11.13 -15.83
C THR A 46 -0.17 -10.07 -16.85
N GLN A 47 -0.50 -8.81 -16.59
CA GLN A 47 -0.26 -7.70 -17.50
C GLN A 47 1.04 -6.98 -17.12
N TYR A 48 2.05 -7.03 -17.99
CA TYR A 48 3.29 -6.29 -17.75
C TYR A 48 4.12 -6.08 -19.00
N GLN A 49 4.97 -5.05 -18.91
CA GLN A 49 6.09 -4.83 -19.83
C GLN A 49 7.40 -4.95 -19.04
N SER A 50 8.38 -5.67 -19.60
CA SER A 50 9.72 -5.76 -19.00
C SER A 50 10.50 -4.48 -19.34
N MET A 51 10.77 -3.64 -18.35
CA MET A 51 11.43 -2.35 -18.49
C MET A 51 12.77 -2.30 -17.77
N THR A 52 13.76 -1.61 -18.34
CA THR A 52 15.00 -1.25 -17.63
C THR A 52 14.74 -0.11 -16.66
N PHE A 53 15.60 0.08 -15.66
CA PHE A 53 15.50 1.22 -14.74
C PHE A 53 15.51 2.55 -15.48
N ASP A 54 16.33 2.72 -16.50
CA ASP A 54 16.36 3.95 -17.28
C ASP A 54 15.03 4.24 -17.98
N GLN A 55 14.36 3.20 -18.50
CA GLN A 55 13.03 3.34 -19.10
C GLN A 55 11.98 3.75 -18.07
N ILE A 56 11.99 3.14 -16.87
CA ILE A 56 11.09 3.50 -15.78
C ILE A 56 11.32 4.95 -15.34
N LEU A 57 12.57 5.33 -15.07
CA LEU A 57 12.92 6.68 -14.63
C LEU A 57 12.60 7.75 -15.69
N ASN A 58 12.81 7.45 -16.97
CA ASN A 58 12.46 8.34 -18.06
C ASN A 58 10.95 8.53 -18.19
N GLN A 59 10.15 7.49 -17.96
CA GLN A 59 8.70 7.61 -17.97
C GLN A 59 8.19 8.44 -16.78
N ILE A 60 8.69 8.18 -15.57
CA ILE A 60 8.36 8.95 -14.36
C ILE A 60 8.68 10.43 -14.55
N LYS A 61 9.83 10.76 -15.13
CA LYS A 61 10.28 12.14 -15.36
C LYS A 61 9.34 12.98 -16.25
N ASN A 62 8.49 12.33 -17.05
CA ASN A 62 7.54 13.03 -17.92
C ASN A 62 6.36 13.64 -17.15
N TYR A 63 6.17 13.28 -15.89
CA TYR A 63 5.09 13.81 -15.07
C TYR A 63 5.56 14.96 -14.18
N PRO A 64 4.73 16.01 -13.99
CA PRO A 64 5.10 17.20 -13.21
C PRO A 64 4.86 16.96 -11.70
N CYS A 65 5.44 15.91 -11.13
CA CYS A 65 5.22 15.50 -9.74
C CYS A 65 6.50 14.90 -9.15
N ASN A 66 6.76 15.14 -7.86
CA ASN A 66 7.89 14.57 -7.12
C ASN A 66 7.49 13.44 -6.18
N LEU A 67 6.20 13.15 -6.02
CA LEU A 67 5.72 12.03 -5.23
C LEU A 67 5.57 10.80 -6.13
N VAL A 68 6.25 9.71 -5.81
CA VAL A 68 6.18 8.44 -6.54
C VAL A 68 5.78 7.34 -5.56
N GLU A 69 4.76 6.59 -5.91
CA GLU A 69 4.41 5.37 -5.19
C GLU A 69 4.80 4.13 -5.99
N ILE A 70 5.59 3.29 -5.36
CA ILE A 70 5.88 1.94 -5.82
C ILE A 70 4.84 1.01 -5.21
N THR A 71 3.99 0.45 -6.03
CA THR A 71 2.91 -0.45 -5.66
C THR A 71 2.84 -1.63 -6.62
N GLY A 72 1.76 -2.39 -6.64
CA GLY A 72 1.56 -3.44 -7.63
C GLY A 72 0.69 -4.57 -7.12
N GLY A 73 1.05 -5.80 -7.46
CA GLY A 73 0.70 -6.97 -6.68
C GLY A 73 1.45 -6.94 -5.35
N GLU A 74 2.70 -7.42 -5.34
CA GLU A 74 3.63 -7.19 -4.23
C GLU A 74 4.97 -6.68 -4.77
N PRO A 75 5.32 -5.41 -4.54
CA PRO A 75 6.56 -4.85 -5.07
C PRO A 75 7.83 -5.59 -4.63
N LEU A 76 7.85 -6.07 -3.39
CA LEU A 76 9.02 -6.79 -2.84
C LEU A 76 9.12 -8.25 -3.31
N HIS A 77 8.16 -8.70 -4.14
CA HIS A 77 8.29 -9.95 -4.89
C HIS A 77 9.37 -9.85 -5.97
N GLN A 78 9.60 -8.65 -6.51
CA GLN A 78 10.71 -8.37 -7.42
C GLN A 78 11.94 -7.90 -6.62
N LYS A 79 13.03 -8.69 -6.68
CA LYS A 79 14.25 -8.53 -5.84
C LYS A 79 14.96 -7.18 -6.00
N ASP A 80 14.75 -6.52 -7.15
CA ASP A 80 15.43 -5.28 -7.50
C ASP A 80 14.62 -4.02 -7.10
N THR A 81 13.45 -4.17 -6.48
CA THR A 81 12.62 -3.06 -5.97
C THR A 81 13.37 -2.13 -5.01
N PRO A 82 14.18 -2.63 -4.04
CA PRO A 82 14.94 -1.74 -3.18
C PRO A 82 15.94 -0.84 -3.95
N LEU A 83 16.49 -1.34 -5.05
CA LEU A 83 17.40 -0.57 -5.90
C LEU A 83 16.65 0.54 -6.66
N LEU A 84 15.47 0.24 -7.22
CA LEU A 84 14.62 1.25 -7.87
C LEU A 84 14.25 2.37 -6.90
N ILE A 85 13.86 2.02 -5.67
CA ILE A 85 13.54 2.99 -4.60
C ILE A 85 14.74 3.90 -4.34
N SER A 86 15.95 3.34 -4.14
CA SER A 86 17.16 4.12 -3.90
C SER A 86 17.46 5.07 -5.06
N MET A 87 17.33 4.61 -6.31
CA MET A 87 17.56 5.45 -7.50
C MET A 87 16.56 6.61 -7.61
N LEU A 88 15.30 6.43 -7.17
CA LEU A 88 14.30 7.50 -7.14
C LEU A 88 14.64 8.53 -6.04
N LEU A 89 14.99 8.06 -4.84
CA LEU A 89 15.43 8.93 -3.73
C LEU A 89 16.67 9.76 -4.12
N ASP A 90 17.67 9.14 -4.78
CA ASP A 90 18.88 9.84 -5.29
C ASP A 90 18.54 10.95 -6.30
N LYS A 91 17.37 10.87 -6.94
CA LYS A 91 16.85 11.89 -7.88
C LYS A 91 15.91 12.89 -7.21
N ASN A 92 15.87 12.92 -5.87
CA ASN A 92 15.03 13.77 -5.03
C ASN A 92 13.52 13.57 -5.21
N TYR A 93 13.06 12.38 -5.60
CA TYR A 93 11.66 12.02 -5.47
C TYR A 93 11.34 11.66 -4.01
N GLN A 94 10.17 12.04 -3.54
CA GLN A 94 9.57 11.45 -2.36
C GLN A 94 8.97 10.10 -2.75
N VAL A 95 9.36 9.03 -2.08
CA VAL A 95 8.99 7.67 -2.48
C VAL A 95 8.13 7.02 -1.41
N LEU A 96 6.97 6.53 -1.83
CA LEU A 96 6.10 5.66 -1.07
C LEU A 96 6.29 4.23 -1.57
N LEU A 97 6.22 3.26 -0.66
CA LEU A 97 6.16 1.85 -0.96
C LEU A 97 4.92 1.25 -0.32
N GLU A 98 3.94 0.83 -1.12
CA GLU A 98 2.84 0.02 -0.64
C GLU A 98 3.19 -1.46 -0.76
N THR A 99 3.16 -2.19 0.36
CA THR A 99 3.52 -3.61 0.45
C THR A 99 2.56 -4.36 1.36
N ASN A 100 2.31 -5.64 1.08
CA ASN A 100 1.51 -6.51 1.93
C ASN A 100 2.25 -6.99 3.20
N GLY A 101 3.51 -6.61 3.39
CA GLY A 101 4.30 -6.93 4.57
C GLY A 101 4.71 -8.40 4.72
N SER A 102 4.47 -9.24 3.72
CA SER A 102 4.87 -10.66 3.72
C SER A 102 6.35 -10.87 3.38
N LYS A 103 7.04 -9.81 2.94
CA LYS A 103 8.47 -9.80 2.66
C LYS A 103 9.19 -8.90 3.65
N ASN A 104 10.45 -9.22 3.94
CA ASN A 104 11.26 -8.45 4.89
C ASN A 104 11.62 -7.08 4.28
N ILE A 105 11.31 -6.00 5.02
CA ILE A 105 11.52 -4.61 4.60
C ILE A 105 12.87 -4.03 5.04
N LYS A 106 13.72 -4.78 5.73
CA LYS A 106 14.99 -4.32 6.30
C LYS A 106 15.93 -3.64 5.28
N LYS A 107 15.83 -4.04 4.00
CA LYS A 107 16.66 -3.49 2.91
C LYS A 107 16.08 -2.24 2.27
N ILE A 108 14.89 -1.80 2.66
CA ILE A 108 14.28 -0.60 2.13
C ILE A 108 14.93 0.62 2.78
N HIS A 109 15.28 1.61 1.95
CA HIS A 109 15.89 2.84 2.43
C HIS A 109 14.99 3.53 3.45
N SER A 110 15.56 4.08 4.52
CA SER A 110 14.80 4.72 5.62
C SER A 110 13.95 5.91 5.18
N ASP A 111 14.38 6.63 4.15
CA ASP A 111 13.67 7.80 3.61
C ASP A 111 12.49 7.40 2.69
N CYS A 112 12.38 6.12 2.33
CA CYS A 112 11.17 5.59 1.70
C CYS A 112 10.10 5.38 2.75
N ILE A 113 8.93 5.99 2.56
CA ILE A 113 7.79 5.82 3.45
C ILE A 113 7.08 4.53 3.06
N LYS A 114 6.99 3.60 4.01
CA LYS A 114 6.34 2.30 3.81
C LYS A 114 4.89 2.36 4.29
N ILE A 115 3.96 1.99 3.42
CA ILE A 115 2.55 1.79 3.72
C ILE A 115 2.33 0.27 3.71
N ILE A 116 2.19 -0.32 4.89
CA ILE A 116 2.14 -1.78 5.03
C ILE A 116 0.70 -2.22 5.26
N ASP A 117 0.14 -2.95 4.29
CA ASP A 117 -1.20 -3.50 4.32
C ASP A 117 -1.22 -4.88 5.00
N ILE A 118 -1.54 -4.88 6.29
CA ILE A 118 -1.67 -6.11 7.07
C ILE A 118 -3.00 -6.78 6.71
N LYS A 119 -2.91 -7.93 6.07
CA LYS A 119 -4.08 -8.65 5.57
C LYS A 119 -4.92 -9.24 6.71
N CYS A 120 -6.24 -9.03 6.62
CA CYS A 120 -7.23 -9.51 7.58
C CYS A 120 -7.79 -10.89 7.17
N PRO A 121 -8.49 -11.61 8.08
CA PRO A 121 -8.99 -12.97 7.84
C PRO A 121 -9.82 -13.11 6.56
N SER A 122 -10.70 -12.15 6.23
CA SER A 122 -11.54 -12.21 5.01
C SER A 122 -10.75 -12.26 3.72
N SER A 123 -9.49 -11.83 3.74
CA SER A 123 -8.59 -11.92 2.58
C SER A 123 -8.10 -13.34 2.32
N ASN A 124 -8.21 -14.26 3.27
CA ASN A 124 -7.59 -15.59 3.33
C ASN A 124 -6.05 -15.56 3.45
N GLU A 125 -5.46 -14.40 3.75
CA GLU A 125 -3.99 -14.19 3.79
C GLU A 125 -3.51 -13.58 5.12
N SER A 126 -4.30 -13.69 6.20
CA SER A 126 -4.00 -13.05 7.49
C SER A 126 -2.71 -13.53 8.16
N ASP A 127 -2.23 -14.73 7.83
CA ASP A 127 -1.00 -15.29 8.40
C ASP A 127 0.27 -14.88 7.63
N SER A 128 0.13 -14.10 6.55
CA SER A 128 1.23 -13.74 5.65
C SER A 128 2.17 -12.67 6.21
N PHE A 129 1.70 -11.85 7.16
CA PHE A 129 2.46 -10.70 7.67
C PHE A 129 3.67 -11.13 8.50
N LEU A 130 4.84 -10.59 8.18
CA LEU A 130 6.06 -10.76 8.96
C LEU A 130 6.12 -9.74 10.10
N PHE A 131 5.78 -10.15 11.32
CA PHE A 131 5.78 -9.27 12.49
C PHE A 131 7.15 -8.65 12.79
N GLU A 132 8.25 -9.26 12.36
CA GLU A 132 9.60 -8.68 12.47
C GLU A 132 9.73 -7.35 11.70
N ASN A 133 8.90 -7.09 10.69
CA ASN A 133 8.88 -5.83 9.96
C ASN A 133 8.56 -4.63 10.87
N LEU A 134 7.87 -4.83 11.98
CA LEU A 134 7.58 -3.76 12.95
C LEU A 134 8.85 -3.17 13.55
N GLU A 135 9.96 -3.93 13.61
CA GLU A 135 11.24 -3.47 14.13
C GLU A 135 11.97 -2.51 13.17
N TYR A 136 11.59 -2.51 11.89
CA TYR A 136 12.19 -1.69 10.84
C TYR A 136 11.35 -0.47 10.46
N LEU A 137 10.23 -0.24 11.15
CA LEU A 137 9.39 0.92 10.92
C LEU A 137 10.05 2.20 11.39
N THR A 138 9.88 3.26 10.63
CA THR A 138 10.22 4.62 11.01
C THR A 138 8.97 5.37 11.51
N LYS A 139 9.15 6.57 12.03
CA LYS A 139 8.02 7.43 12.46
C LYS A 139 7.11 7.87 11.31
N ASP A 140 7.60 7.79 10.07
CA ASP A 140 6.88 8.25 8.88
C ASP A 140 6.12 7.12 8.18
N ASP A 141 6.39 5.86 8.55
CA ASP A 141 5.72 4.69 7.99
C ASP A 141 4.28 4.54 8.49
N GLU A 142 3.47 3.86 7.73
CA GLU A 142 2.04 3.69 7.96
C GLU A 142 1.64 2.21 7.92
N LEU A 143 0.62 1.87 8.69
CA LEU A 143 0.03 0.54 8.71
C LEU A 143 -1.42 0.63 8.27
N LYS A 144 -1.84 -0.28 7.42
CA LYS A 144 -3.20 -0.33 6.86
C LYS A 144 -3.82 -1.69 7.12
N PHE A 145 -5.12 -1.69 7.42
CA PHE A 145 -5.97 -2.87 7.49
C PHE A 145 -7.19 -2.62 6.63
N VAL A 146 -7.50 -3.55 5.73
CA VAL A 146 -8.69 -3.48 4.89
C VAL A 146 -9.74 -4.43 5.47
N ILE A 147 -10.88 -3.89 5.84
CA ILE A 147 -11.90 -4.49 6.70
C ILE A 147 -13.14 -4.84 5.87
N ALA A 148 -13.49 -6.10 5.79
CA ALA A 148 -14.69 -6.58 5.10
C ALA A 148 -15.86 -6.80 6.04
N ASP A 149 -15.59 -7.18 7.30
CA ASP A 149 -16.60 -7.53 8.28
C ASP A 149 -16.14 -7.28 9.73
N ARG A 150 -16.97 -7.69 10.68
CA ARG A 150 -16.64 -7.54 12.11
C ARG A 150 -15.46 -8.40 12.55
N GLN A 151 -15.26 -9.57 11.95
CA GLN A 151 -14.13 -10.45 12.28
C GLN A 151 -12.80 -9.79 11.92
N ASP A 152 -12.72 -9.16 10.74
CA ASP A 152 -11.55 -8.40 10.32
C ASP A 152 -11.26 -7.24 11.27
N TYR A 153 -12.31 -6.52 11.69
CA TYR A 153 -12.18 -5.42 12.63
C TYR A 153 -11.61 -5.89 13.98
N GLU A 154 -12.13 -6.97 14.55
CA GLU A 154 -11.62 -7.52 15.83
C GLU A 154 -10.17 -8.02 15.70
N PHE A 155 -9.81 -8.60 14.56
CA PHE A 155 -8.45 -9.00 14.26
C PHE A 155 -7.52 -7.77 14.23
N ALA A 156 -7.89 -6.72 13.47
CA ALA A 156 -7.12 -5.48 13.38
C ALA A 156 -6.99 -4.81 14.77
N LYS A 157 -8.10 -4.71 15.52
CA LYS A 157 -8.14 -4.17 16.88
C LYS A 157 -7.17 -4.91 17.80
N SER A 158 -7.18 -6.23 17.77
CA SER A 158 -6.25 -7.05 18.59
C SER A 158 -4.78 -6.77 18.26
N ILE A 159 -4.43 -6.61 16.99
CA ILE A 159 -3.06 -6.25 16.59
C ILE A 159 -2.71 -4.84 17.05
N ILE A 160 -3.60 -3.87 16.85
CA ILE A 160 -3.39 -2.47 17.22
C ILE A 160 -3.12 -2.34 18.73
N GLU A 161 -3.96 -2.97 19.54
CA GLU A 161 -3.88 -2.87 21.00
C GLU A 161 -2.67 -3.63 21.58
N ASN A 162 -2.30 -4.77 21.01
CA ASN A 162 -1.27 -5.64 21.58
C ASN A 162 0.11 -5.49 20.95
N ARG A 163 0.22 -4.99 19.72
CA ARG A 163 1.47 -4.95 18.95
C ARG A 163 1.88 -3.54 18.48
N LEU A 164 0.91 -2.63 18.34
CA LEU A 164 1.15 -1.32 17.71
C LEU A 164 1.05 -0.15 18.71
N THR A 165 1.23 -0.40 19.99
CA THR A 165 1.09 0.61 21.04
C THR A 165 2.03 1.81 20.88
N LEU A 166 3.18 1.63 20.23
CA LEU A 166 4.17 2.67 19.97
C LEU A 166 3.98 3.37 18.61
N VAL A 167 3.14 2.84 17.74
CA VAL A 167 2.82 3.46 16.45
C VAL A 167 1.82 4.59 16.66
N SER A 168 2.04 5.73 16.00
CA SER A 168 1.08 6.84 16.06
C SER A 168 -0.27 6.42 15.48
N GLN A 169 -1.35 6.73 16.17
CA GLN A 169 -2.70 6.42 15.67
C GLN A 169 -3.01 7.06 14.31
N THR A 170 -2.37 8.19 13.99
CA THR A 170 -2.52 8.86 12.69
C THR A 170 -1.85 8.10 11.55
N LYS A 171 -1.05 7.11 11.87
CA LYS A 171 -0.33 6.22 10.94
C LYS A 171 -0.94 4.82 10.87
N ILE A 172 -2.07 4.59 11.54
CA ILE A 172 -2.81 3.33 11.50
C ILE A 172 -4.14 3.59 10.81
N HIS A 173 -4.36 2.95 9.68
CA HIS A 173 -5.52 3.15 8.82
C HIS A 173 -6.42 1.92 8.80
N LEU A 174 -7.72 2.11 8.99
CA LEU A 174 -8.76 1.13 8.75
C LEU A 174 -9.57 1.57 7.54
N SER A 175 -9.55 0.78 6.48
CA SER A 175 -10.28 1.02 5.24
C SER A 175 -11.39 -0.02 5.06
N PRO A 176 -12.62 0.36 4.71
CA PRO A 176 -13.64 -0.63 4.39
C PRO A 176 -13.36 -1.28 3.02
N VAL A 177 -13.56 -2.60 2.90
CA VAL A 177 -13.62 -3.25 1.59
C VAL A 177 -14.82 -2.69 0.85
N PHE A 178 -14.57 -2.11 -0.33
CA PHE A 178 -15.61 -1.50 -1.15
C PHE A 178 -16.76 -2.50 -1.42
N SER A 179 -18.00 -2.05 -1.26
CA SER A 179 -19.24 -2.84 -1.41
C SER A 179 -19.51 -3.94 -0.37
N GLN A 180 -18.61 -4.25 0.54
CA GLN A 180 -18.85 -5.27 1.59
C GLN A 180 -19.28 -4.65 2.92
N ILE A 181 -18.63 -3.56 3.34
CA ILE A 181 -18.98 -2.81 4.54
C ILE A 181 -19.03 -1.32 4.22
N THR A 182 -19.98 -0.60 4.82
CA THR A 182 -20.06 0.86 4.63
C THR A 182 -19.07 1.58 5.54
N PRO A 183 -18.54 2.74 5.10
CA PRO A 183 -17.71 3.59 5.95
C PRO A 183 -18.37 3.97 7.27
N GLU A 184 -19.69 4.16 7.27
CA GLU A 184 -20.49 4.48 8.45
C GLU A 184 -20.39 3.39 9.52
N VAL A 185 -20.51 2.11 9.12
CA VAL A 185 -20.42 0.98 10.04
C VAL A 185 -19.03 0.88 10.64
N LEU A 186 -17.99 1.01 9.82
CA LEU A 186 -16.60 0.98 10.31
C LEU A 186 -16.30 2.16 11.24
N ALA A 187 -16.77 3.37 10.89
CA ALA A 187 -16.63 4.56 11.72
C ALA A 187 -17.29 4.37 13.09
N LYS A 188 -18.49 3.78 13.13
CA LYS A 188 -19.20 3.46 14.37
C LYS A 188 -18.37 2.56 15.27
N TRP A 189 -17.80 1.48 14.74
CA TRP A 189 -16.97 0.56 15.54
C TRP A 189 -15.71 1.24 16.09
N ILE A 190 -15.02 2.06 15.28
CA ILE A 190 -13.83 2.80 15.72
C ILE A 190 -14.18 3.74 16.90
N ILE A 191 -15.33 4.44 16.80
CA ILE A 191 -15.77 5.41 17.83
C ILE A 191 -16.21 4.68 19.11
N GLU A 192 -17.04 3.63 19.00
CA GLU A 192 -17.56 2.87 20.14
C GLU A 192 -16.43 2.22 20.95
N ASP A 193 -15.39 1.73 20.27
CA ASP A 193 -14.24 1.10 20.91
C ASP A 193 -13.14 2.10 21.29
N ASN A 194 -13.29 3.40 20.96
CA ASN A 194 -12.22 4.40 21.11
C ASN A 194 -10.87 3.90 20.58
N LEU A 195 -10.92 3.21 19.41
CA LEU A 195 -9.74 2.54 18.84
C LEU A 195 -8.72 3.58 18.33
N ARG A 196 -7.46 3.37 18.64
CA ARG A 196 -6.33 4.22 18.21
C ARG A 196 -5.98 4.00 16.74
N ALA A 197 -6.94 4.31 15.86
CA ALA A 197 -6.79 4.20 14.42
C ALA A 197 -7.58 5.31 13.73
N ARG A 198 -7.36 5.47 12.45
CA ARG A 198 -8.01 6.45 11.59
C ARG A 198 -8.85 5.72 10.54
N LEU A 199 -10.10 6.14 10.37
CA LEU A 199 -10.88 5.75 9.20
C LEU A 199 -10.21 6.32 7.96
N SER A 200 -9.90 5.48 6.99
CA SER A 200 -9.36 5.85 5.70
C SER A 200 -10.30 5.37 4.59
N LEU A 201 -10.65 6.26 3.68
CA LEU A 201 -11.46 5.91 2.51
C LEU A 201 -10.55 5.77 1.30
N GLN A 202 -10.91 4.88 0.39
CA GLN A 202 -10.30 4.78 -0.93
C GLN A 202 -10.90 5.87 -1.82
N GLN A 203 -10.30 7.08 -1.80
CA GLN A 203 -10.86 8.26 -2.49
C GLN A 203 -11.00 8.05 -3.99
N HIS A 204 -10.08 7.29 -4.62
CA HIS A 204 -10.15 6.96 -6.04
C HIS A 204 -11.46 6.23 -6.40
N LYS A 205 -11.99 5.35 -5.52
CA LYS A 205 -13.27 4.65 -5.74
C LYS A 205 -14.52 5.53 -5.52
N ILE A 206 -14.32 6.74 -5.00
CA ILE A 206 -15.39 7.74 -4.84
C ILE A 206 -15.38 8.74 -6.00
N ILE A 207 -14.17 9.09 -6.49
CA ILE A 207 -13.95 10.08 -7.53
C ILE A 207 -14.23 9.49 -8.92
N TRP A 208 -13.78 8.25 -9.15
CA TRP A 208 -13.93 7.54 -10.42
C TRP A 208 -14.77 6.28 -10.25
N ASP A 209 -15.12 5.65 -11.35
CA ASP A 209 -15.72 4.32 -11.31
C ASP A 209 -14.73 3.34 -10.65
N PRO A 210 -15.18 2.51 -9.68
CA PRO A 210 -14.29 1.64 -8.90
C PRO A 210 -13.42 0.68 -9.71
N ASP A 211 -13.86 0.33 -10.94
CA ASP A 211 -13.15 -0.60 -11.82
C ASP A 211 -12.23 0.12 -12.83
N THR A 212 -12.11 1.46 -12.74
CA THR A 212 -11.25 2.24 -13.64
C THR A 212 -9.77 2.00 -13.32
N GLN A 213 -8.98 1.62 -14.34
CA GLN A 213 -7.54 1.48 -14.23
C GLN A 213 -6.81 2.80 -14.57
N GLY A 214 -5.65 3.02 -13.96
CA GLY A 214 -4.80 4.19 -14.25
C GLY A 214 -5.30 5.51 -13.65
N VAL A 215 -6.10 5.43 -12.58
CA VAL A 215 -6.68 6.60 -11.86
C VAL A 215 -6.41 6.56 -10.38
#